data_560e252e6aab721d2a880dddd26c9d9f
#
_entry.id   560e252e6aab721d2a880dddd26c9d9f
#
_cell.length_a   1.000
_cell.length_b   1.000
_cell.length_c   1.000
_cell.angle_alpha   90.00
_cell.angle_beta   90.00
_cell.angle_gamma   90.00
#
_symmetry.space_group_name_H-M   'P 1'
#
loop_
_entity.id
_entity.type
_entity.pdbx_description
1 polymer ?
#
loop_
_entity_poly.entity_id
_entity_poly.type
_entity_poly.pdbx_seq_one_letter_code
_entity_poly.pdbx_strand_id
1 'polypeptide(L)'
;TFTASIGDSELADDYNASIKGFRESAPAGSFAVFSFGAYTHRKGMSQYGARGRAEAGQDYKDILQAYYGKKPEEKDTGGKIRVAGQGEIEFDGYYLYGIAEMPSSWDVEALKAQAVAARTYAYRYKQEGKEICTTESCQVFRKSKADNPPSSWKEAVDDTEGLILEDVVTYYASTHGGYASPIGWDTTDGKGGGDFIDKSYDKKGGSPWLYKAWYTKGYSPSSAKCGRSNPWLTGEELADIINAALYRDDRVTPVTTSCWGGDPYSHEELREKADGPSAVHDVTVKQGNGSTAELVFDTDKGTITLSGSEFKTAFNLRAPGYLSIPQSSFAFFNIEHK
;
A
#
# COMPACT_ATOMS: atom_id res chain seq x y z
N THR A 1 -5.75 9.66 2.77
CA THR A 1 -5.14 8.90 1.65
C THR A 1 -3.66 8.91 1.90
N PHE A 2 -3.10 7.78 2.22
CA PHE A 2 -1.68 7.67 2.54
C PHE A 2 -0.96 7.15 1.31
N THR A 3 -0.16 7.99 0.68
CA THR A 3 0.89 7.58 -0.24
C THR A 3 2.14 7.34 0.60
N ALA A 4 2.66 6.13 0.65
CA ALA A 4 3.97 5.90 1.19
C ALA A 4 4.97 6.54 0.21
N SER A 5 5.48 7.71 0.55
CA SER A 5 6.59 8.33 -0.18
C SER A 5 7.81 7.42 -0.05
N ILE A 6 8.40 7.03 -1.16
CA ILE A 6 9.66 6.27 -1.19
C ILE A 6 10.85 7.23 -1.00
N GLY A 7 10.62 8.55 -0.99
CA GLY A 7 11.68 9.52 -0.76
C GLY A 7 12.27 9.33 0.63
N ASP A 8 13.51 8.97 0.76
CA ASP A 8 14.41 8.92 1.94
C ASP A 8 13.86 8.36 3.28
N SER A 9 12.58 7.97 3.35
CA SER A 9 12.00 7.31 4.51
C SER A 9 11.38 5.98 4.08
N GLU A 10 12.18 4.95 4.00
CA GLU A 10 11.71 3.58 3.96
C GLU A 10 10.87 3.34 5.22
N LEU A 11 9.70 2.68 5.05
CA LEU A 11 9.01 2.11 6.20
C LEU A 11 9.97 1.10 6.81
N ALA A 12 10.37 1.32 8.05
CA ALA A 12 11.28 0.44 8.75
C ALA A 12 10.74 -1.00 8.73
N ASP A 13 11.62 -1.98 8.61
CA ASP A 13 11.28 -3.42 8.63
C ASP A 13 10.51 -3.85 9.90
N ASP A 14 10.57 -3.03 10.95
CA ASP A 14 9.87 -3.22 12.22
C ASP A 14 8.33 -3.25 12.11
N TYR A 15 7.75 -2.71 11.03
CA TYR A 15 6.29 -2.67 10.84
C TYR A 15 5.73 -3.85 10.06
N ASN A 16 6.58 -4.78 9.61
CA ASN A 16 6.12 -5.90 8.82
C ASN A 16 7.00 -7.15 9.00
N ALA A 17 6.48 -8.30 8.56
CA ALA A 17 7.23 -9.54 8.52
C ALA A 17 7.08 -10.21 7.15
N SER A 18 8.14 -10.89 6.71
CA SER A 18 8.19 -11.60 5.43
C SER A 18 7.62 -13.00 5.52
N ILE A 19 7.18 -13.54 4.38
CA ILE A 19 6.77 -14.94 4.27
C ILE A 19 7.92 -15.91 4.60
N LYS A 20 9.17 -15.54 4.30
CA LYS A 20 10.35 -16.31 4.70
C LYS A 20 10.44 -16.40 6.22
N GLY A 21 10.32 -15.26 6.92
CA GLY A 21 10.32 -15.23 8.38
C GLY A 21 9.21 -16.08 8.99
N PHE A 22 8.01 -16.05 8.40
CA PHE A 22 6.91 -16.93 8.83
C PHE A 22 7.26 -18.40 8.67
N ARG A 23 7.71 -18.81 7.50
CA ARG A 23 8.07 -20.23 7.23
C ARG A 23 9.21 -20.73 8.10
N GLU A 24 10.18 -19.88 8.43
CA GLU A 24 11.34 -20.25 9.23
C GLU A 24 11.04 -20.27 10.73
N SER A 25 10.34 -19.26 11.27
CA SER A 25 10.24 -19.01 12.70
C SER A 25 8.86 -19.24 13.35
N ALA A 26 7.76 -19.31 12.56
CA ALA A 26 6.45 -19.55 13.15
C ALA A 26 6.34 -20.97 13.73
N PRO A 27 5.68 -21.15 14.88
CA PRO A 27 5.30 -22.48 15.38
C PRO A 27 4.40 -23.24 14.40
N ALA A 28 4.40 -24.55 14.43
CA ALA A 28 3.43 -25.35 13.69
C ALA A 28 2.00 -25.03 14.14
N GLY A 29 1.05 -25.02 13.21
CA GLY A 29 -0.34 -24.61 13.47
C GLY A 29 -0.56 -23.12 13.60
N SER A 30 0.46 -22.29 13.29
CA SER A 30 0.30 -20.83 13.26
C SER A 30 -0.32 -20.35 11.95
N PHE A 31 -1.03 -19.22 12.07
CA PHE A 31 -1.56 -18.47 10.93
C PHE A 31 -0.90 -17.09 10.84
N ALA A 32 -0.88 -16.52 9.65
CA ALA A 32 -0.48 -15.11 9.48
C ALA A 32 -1.20 -14.49 8.27
N VAL A 33 -1.60 -13.23 8.40
CA VAL A 33 -2.29 -12.49 7.36
C VAL A 33 -1.29 -11.67 6.56
N PHE A 34 -1.14 -11.98 5.28
CA PHE A 34 -0.22 -11.31 4.35
C PHE A 34 -0.98 -10.45 3.35
N SER A 35 -0.75 -9.15 3.36
CA SER A 35 -1.35 -8.23 2.40
C SER A 35 -0.53 -8.12 1.13
N PHE A 36 -1.21 -8.04 -0.02
CA PHE A 36 -0.61 -7.68 -1.30
C PHE A 36 -0.56 -6.16 -1.41
N GLY A 37 0.65 -5.60 -1.36
CA GLY A 37 0.89 -4.17 -1.21
C GLY A 37 0.65 -3.68 0.21
N ALA A 38 0.99 -2.41 0.44
CA ALA A 38 0.86 -1.74 1.74
C ALA A 38 0.12 -0.42 1.54
N TYR A 39 -0.32 0.24 2.56
CA TYR A 39 -0.86 1.62 2.63
C TYR A 39 -1.09 2.31 1.27
N THR A 40 -1.77 1.64 0.33
CA THR A 40 -1.97 2.10 -1.04
C THR A 40 -3.45 2.30 -1.34
N HIS A 41 -3.74 3.24 -2.23
CA HIS A 41 -5.07 3.41 -2.83
C HIS A 41 -5.20 2.69 -4.19
N ARG A 42 -4.13 2.15 -4.74
CA ARG A 42 -4.02 1.45 -6.05
C ARG A 42 -4.48 2.26 -7.27
N LYS A 43 -4.61 3.58 -7.17
CA LYS A 43 -5.03 4.45 -8.28
C LYS A 43 -3.81 4.93 -9.04
N GLY A 44 -3.85 4.82 -10.37
CA GLY A 44 -2.81 5.31 -11.26
C GLY A 44 -1.50 4.50 -11.16
N MET A 45 -0.36 5.17 -11.14
CA MET A 45 0.95 4.54 -11.27
C MET A 45 1.46 3.95 -9.96
N SER A 46 1.92 2.68 -10.01
CA SER A 46 2.82 2.13 -9.00
C SER A 46 4.24 2.61 -9.27
N GLN A 47 4.91 3.19 -8.28
CA GLN A 47 6.28 3.65 -8.45
C GLN A 47 7.25 2.48 -8.62
N TYR A 48 7.15 1.43 -7.81
CA TYR A 48 7.90 0.19 -8.03
C TYR A 48 7.50 -0.52 -9.32
N GLY A 49 6.22 -0.47 -9.70
CA GLY A 49 5.76 -0.97 -10.98
C GLY A 49 6.37 -0.22 -12.16
N ALA A 50 6.46 1.12 -12.08
CA ALA A 50 7.15 1.94 -13.09
C ALA A 50 8.63 1.59 -13.20
N ARG A 51 9.32 1.39 -12.06
CA ARG A 51 10.68 0.89 -12.05
C ARG A 51 10.79 -0.48 -12.73
N GLY A 52 9.93 -1.43 -12.38
CA GLY A 52 9.94 -2.77 -12.99
C GLY A 52 9.65 -2.76 -14.47
N ARG A 53 8.83 -1.82 -14.97
CA ARG A 53 8.57 -1.62 -16.40
C ARG A 53 9.77 -1.02 -17.12
N ALA A 54 10.45 -0.02 -16.51
CA ALA A 54 11.69 0.54 -17.04
C ALA A 54 12.80 -0.52 -17.12
N GLU A 55 13.01 -1.32 -16.07
CA GLU A 55 13.95 -2.44 -16.04
C GLU A 55 13.60 -3.53 -17.07
N ALA A 56 12.34 -3.62 -17.50
CA ALA A 56 11.89 -4.48 -18.59
C ALA A 56 12.03 -3.83 -20.00
N GLY A 57 12.63 -2.64 -20.09
CA GLY A 57 12.91 -1.93 -21.34
C GLY A 57 11.78 -1.06 -21.88
N GLN A 58 10.75 -0.75 -21.06
CA GLN A 58 9.71 0.18 -21.44
C GLN A 58 10.18 1.62 -21.21
N ASP A 59 9.92 2.51 -22.17
CA ASP A 59 10.16 3.93 -22.00
C ASP A 59 9.08 4.61 -21.14
N TYR A 60 9.32 5.87 -20.74
CA TYR A 60 8.38 6.60 -19.89
C TYR A 60 7.00 6.79 -20.54
N LYS A 61 6.91 6.87 -21.88
CA LYS A 61 5.65 7.01 -22.60
C LYS A 61 4.83 5.72 -22.53
N ASP A 62 5.48 4.58 -22.64
CA ASP A 62 4.85 3.27 -22.48
C ASP A 62 4.40 3.05 -21.03
N ILE A 63 5.22 3.47 -20.05
CA ILE A 63 4.87 3.41 -18.64
C ILE A 63 3.62 4.26 -18.35
N LEU A 64 3.59 5.50 -18.82
CA LEU A 64 2.44 6.40 -18.65
C LEU A 64 1.19 5.88 -19.37
N GLN A 65 1.36 5.36 -20.60
CA GLN A 65 0.28 4.73 -21.36
C GLN A 65 -0.29 3.51 -20.59
N ALA A 66 0.55 2.71 -19.97
CA ALA A 66 0.12 1.54 -19.21
C ALA A 66 -0.74 1.94 -17.99
N TYR A 67 -0.34 2.95 -17.22
CA TYR A 67 -1.02 3.32 -15.98
C TYR A 67 -2.18 4.30 -16.15
N TYR A 68 -2.11 5.18 -17.14
CA TYR A 68 -3.09 6.26 -17.33
C TYR A 68 -3.88 6.16 -18.63
N GLY A 69 -3.52 5.21 -19.51
CA GLY A 69 -4.20 5.03 -20.80
C GLY A 69 -3.89 6.12 -21.82
N LYS A 70 -2.91 6.99 -21.54
CA LYS A 70 -2.55 8.13 -22.37
C LYS A 70 -1.04 8.30 -22.50
N LYS A 71 -0.59 8.83 -23.63
CA LYS A 71 0.76 9.32 -23.85
C LYS A 71 0.84 10.80 -23.48
N PRO A 72 2.01 11.29 -23.04
CA PRO A 72 2.18 12.70 -22.73
C PRO A 72 2.12 13.58 -23.98
N GLU A 73 1.59 14.77 -23.82
CA GLU A 73 1.46 15.80 -24.85
C GLU A 73 2.13 17.09 -24.38
N GLU A 74 2.62 17.91 -25.33
CA GLU A 74 3.23 19.19 -25.04
C GLU A 74 2.18 20.22 -24.60
N LYS A 75 2.48 20.97 -23.56
CA LYS A 75 1.67 22.06 -23.04
C LYS A 75 2.57 23.20 -22.56
N ASP A 76 2.11 24.42 -22.68
CA ASP A 76 2.74 25.54 -21.99
C ASP A 76 2.47 25.42 -20.47
N THR A 77 3.48 24.91 -19.78
CA THR A 77 3.47 24.75 -18.33
C THR A 77 4.24 25.83 -17.59
N GLY A 78 4.82 26.78 -18.32
CA GLY A 78 5.64 27.88 -17.77
C GLY A 78 4.96 28.72 -16.70
N GLY A 79 5.74 29.55 -16.01
CA GLY A 79 5.29 30.42 -14.93
C GLY A 79 5.36 29.80 -13.54
N LYS A 80 4.54 30.30 -12.60
CA LYS A 80 4.65 29.96 -11.17
C LYS A 80 3.50 29.12 -10.65
N ILE A 81 3.76 28.38 -9.57
CA ILE A 81 2.77 27.65 -8.78
C ILE A 81 2.81 28.13 -7.32
N ARG A 82 1.65 28.14 -6.66
CA ARG A 82 1.54 28.40 -5.23
C ARG A 82 1.77 27.12 -4.44
N VAL A 83 2.76 27.16 -3.54
CA VAL A 83 3.17 26.01 -2.72
C VAL A 83 3.10 26.37 -1.24
N ALA A 84 2.44 25.56 -0.45
CA ALA A 84 2.26 25.78 0.98
C ALA A 84 3.62 25.98 1.69
N GLY A 85 3.74 27.10 2.42
CA GLY A 85 4.96 27.46 3.12
C GLY A 85 6.12 27.95 2.26
N GLN A 86 5.95 28.01 0.92
CA GLN A 86 6.99 28.50 -0.02
C GLN A 86 6.53 29.73 -0.81
N GLY A 87 5.20 30.01 -0.86
CA GLY A 87 4.65 31.07 -1.71
C GLY A 87 4.60 30.67 -3.18
N GLU A 88 4.80 31.66 -4.07
CA GLU A 88 4.84 31.44 -5.52
C GLU A 88 6.27 31.13 -5.96
N ILE A 89 6.49 29.94 -6.48
CA ILE A 89 7.78 29.49 -7.01
C ILE A 89 7.64 29.05 -8.46
N GLU A 90 8.72 29.03 -9.19
CA GLU A 90 8.79 28.62 -10.58
C GLU A 90 8.35 27.15 -10.70
N PHE A 91 7.47 26.84 -11.68
CA PHE A 91 6.76 25.56 -11.75
C PHE A 91 7.54 24.46 -12.44
N ASP A 92 7.90 24.65 -13.72
CA ASP A 92 8.45 23.56 -14.54
C ASP A 92 9.96 23.42 -14.44
N GLY A 93 10.50 23.78 -13.34
CA GLY A 93 11.90 23.64 -12.94
C GLY A 93 11.96 23.50 -11.44
N TYR A 94 12.07 24.61 -10.71
CA TYR A 94 12.34 24.62 -9.27
C TYR A 94 11.34 23.78 -8.45
N TYR A 95 10.02 23.92 -8.71
CA TYR A 95 9.03 23.09 -7.99
C TYR A 95 9.22 21.61 -8.30
N LEU A 96 9.34 21.24 -9.57
CA LEU A 96 9.49 19.83 -9.97
C LEU A 96 10.82 19.25 -9.52
N TYR A 97 11.90 20.03 -9.48
CA TYR A 97 13.16 19.56 -8.90
C TYR A 97 13.03 19.17 -7.42
N GLY A 98 12.14 19.84 -6.68
CA GLY A 98 11.87 19.55 -5.28
C GLY A 98 10.95 18.35 -5.01
N ILE A 99 10.35 17.74 -6.03
CA ILE A 99 9.50 16.55 -5.85
C ILE A 99 10.34 15.36 -5.37
N ALA A 100 10.00 14.83 -4.19
CA ALA A 100 10.78 13.82 -3.48
C ALA A 100 9.95 12.53 -3.32
N GLU A 101 9.55 11.95 -4.45
CA GLU A 101 8.61 10.81 -4.51
C GLU A 101 9.28 9.50 -4.95
N MET A 102 10.36 9.56 -5.73
CA MET A 102 11.16 8.40 -6.13
C MET A 102 12.63 8.60 -5.77
N PRO A 103 13.36 7.52 -5.43
CA PRO A 103 14.81 7.55 -5.33
C PRO A 103 15.44 7.95 -6.66
N SER A 104 16.30 8.94 -6.64
CA SER A 104 16.96 9.47 -7.86
C SER A 104 17.98 8.49 -8.48
N SER A 105 18.25 7.39 -7.80
CA SER A 105 19.09 6.29 -8.30
C SER A 105 18.36 5.29 -9.18
N TRP A 106 17.03 5.44 -9.35
CA TRP A 106 16.25 4.54 -10.19
C TRP A 106 16.47 4.83 -11.67
N ASP A 107 15.99 3.91 -12.51
CA ASP A 107 16.08 4.03 -13.97
C ASP A 107 15.46 5.35 -14.46
N VAL A 108 16.11 5.98 -15.44
CA VAL A 108 15.73 7.30 -15.95
C VAL A 108 14.33 7.32 -16.55
N GLU A 109 13.88 6.22 -17.14
CA GLU A 109 12.54 6.14 -17.73
C GLU A 109 11.45 6.11 -16.64
N ALA A 110 11.73 5.47 -15.50
CA ALA A 110 10.84 5.56 -14.33
C ALA A 110 10.82 6.99 -13.76
N LEU A 111 11.97 7.66 -13.67
CA LEU A 111 12.05 9.05 -13.22
C LEU A 111 11.32 10.02 -14.15
N LYS A 112 11.44 9.84 -15.48
CA LYS A 112 10.69 10.62 -16.48
C LYS A 112 9.18 10.41 -16.35
N ALA A 113 8.73 9.18 -16.18
CA ALA A 113 7.33 8.88 -15.94
C ALA A 113 6.80 9.56 -14.66
N GLN A 114 7.59 9.55 -13.58
CA GLN A 114 7.26 10.26 -12.34
C GLN A 114 7.23 11.77 -12.54
N ALA A 115 8.18 12.34 -13.27
CA ALA A 115 8.23 13.78 -13.53
C ALA A 115 6.98 14.27 -14.28
N VAL A 116 6.57 13.56 -15.33
CA VAL A 116 5.34 13.87 -16.09
C VAL A 116 4.10 13.69 -15.21
N ALA A 117 4.02 12.62 -14.43
CA ALA A 117 2.89 12.40 -13.51
C ALA A 117 2.79 13.50 -12.44
N ALA A 118 3.91 13.89 -11.85
CA ALA A 118 3.96 14.95 -10.84
C ALA A 118 3.61 16.33 -11.43
N ARG A 119 4.14 16.63 -12.63
CA ARG A 119 3.80 17.86 -13.38
C ARG A 119 2.32 17.93 -13.67
N THR A 120 1.74 16.87 -14.22
CA THR A 120 0.31 16.79 -14.54
C THR A 120 -0.55 16.98 -13.30
N TYR A 121 -0.20 16.33 -12.19
CA TYR A 121 -0.94 16.46 -10.93
C TYR A 121 -0.93 17.91 -10.41
N ALA A 122 0.23 18.54 -10.36
CA ALA A 122 0.39 19.90 -9.83
C ALA A 122 -0.12 20.97 -10.81
N TYR A 123 -0.08 20.73 -12.11
CA TYR A 123 -0.57 21.67 -13.13
C TYR A 123 -2.05 22.03 -12.93
N ARG A 124 -2.87 21.09 -12.44
CA ARG A 124 -4.28 21.36 -12.10
C ARG A 124 -4.40 22.43 -11.00
N TYR A 125 -3.60 22.30 -9.93
CA TYR A 125 -3.57 23.32 -8.86
C TYR A 125 -3.17 24.69 -9.42
N LYS A 126 -2.16 24.72 -10.30
CA LYS A 126 -1.71 25.93 -10.97
C LYS A 126 -2.82 26.56 -11.80
N GLN A 127 -3.53 25.77 -12.63
CA GLN A 127 -4.64 26.25 -13.46
C GLN A 127 -5.81 26.77 -12.62
N GLU A 128 -6.10 26.13 -11.49
CA GLU A 128 -7.18 26.55 -10.59
C GLU A 128 -6.77 27.68 -9.64
N GLY A 129 -5.52 28.15 -9.70
CA GLY A 129 -4.99 29.18 -8.79
C GLY A 129 -4.97 28.73 -7.33
N LYS A 130 -5.00 27.42 -7.08
CA LYS A 130 -4.97 26.82 -5.74
C LYS A 130 -3.56 26.61 -5.23
N GLU A 131 -3.41 26.66 -3.92
CA GLU A 131 -2.17 26.29 -3.25
C GLU A 131 -2.05 24.76 -3.15
N ILE A 132 -0.90 24.19 -3.54
CA ILE A 132 -0.60 22.78 -3.38
C ILE A 132 0.15 22.53 -2.07
N CYS A 133 -0.22 21.48 -1.34
CA CYS A 133 0.47 21.07 -0.13
C CYS A 133 1.80 20.35 -0.45
N THR A 134 2.67 20.22 0.55
CA THR A 134 4.03 19.67 0.39
C THR A 134 4.22 18.28 1.02
N THR A 135 3.11 17.62 1.36
CA THR A 135 3.08 16.33 2.04
C THR A 135 2.44 15.25 1.15
N GLU A 136 2.41 14.02 1.63
CA GLU A 136 1.77 12.87 0.95
C GLU A 136 0.27 13.07 0.65
N SER A 137 -0.36 14.09 1.25
CA SER A 137 -1.75 14.44 0.93
C SER A 137 -1.92 15.06 -0.46
N CYS A 138 -0.84 15.64 -1.01
CA CYS A 138 -0.73 16.12 -2.40
C CYS A 138 0.42 15.40 -3.10
N GLN A 139 1.62 15.93 -2.98
CA GLN A 139 2.89 15.29 -3.33
C GLN A 139 4.02 15.90 -2.49
N VAL A 140 5.00 15.06 -2.14
CA VAL A 140 6.08 15.47 -1.26
C VAL A 140 7.01 16.43 -2.00
N PHE A 141 7.10 17.66 -1.49
CA PHE A 141 8.04 18.68 -1.95
C PHE A 141 9.08 18.94 -0.85
N ARG A 142 10.36 18.97 -1.23
CA ARG A 142 11.47 19.32 -0.33
C ARG A 142 12.29 20.45 -0.93
N LYS A 143 12.31 21.59 -0.22
CA LYS A 143 13.09 22.75 -0.65
C LYS A 143 14.58 22.42 -0.82
N SER A 144 15.16 21.63 0.07
CA SER A 144 16.56 21.21 -0.03
C SER A 144 16.88 20.43 -1.31
N LYS A 145 15.92 19.63 -1.81
CA LYS A 145 16.05 18.94 -3.09
C LYS A 145 15.87 19.89 -4.26
N ALA A 146 14.96 20.86 -4.16
CA ALA A 146 14.79 21.90 -5.17
C ALA A 146 16.05 22.77 -5.32
N ASP A 147 16.66 23.14 -4.19
CA ASP A 147 17.90 23.97 -4.16
C ASP A 147 19.11 23.21 -4.72
N ASN A 148 19.15 21.89 -4.59
CA ASN A 148 20.24 21.04 -5.08
C ASN A 148 19.71 19.68 -5.58
N PRO A 149 19.06 19.66 -6.76
CA PRO A 149 18.47 18.43 -7.27
C PRO A 149 19.55 17.43 -7.70
N PRO A 150 19.37 16.13 -7.40
CA PRO A 150 20.22 15.09 -7.97
C PRO A 150 20.21 15.14 -9.50
N SER A 151 21.36 14.95 -10.14
CA SER A 151 21.53 15.13 -11.59
C SER A 151 20.55 14.28 -12.42
N SER A 152 20.36 13.02 -12.05
CA SER A 152 19.43 12.12 -12.76
C SER A 152 17.98 12.56 -12.67
N TRP A 153 17.54 13.08 -11.51
CA TRP A 153 16.21 13.63 -11.34
C TRP A 153 16.03 14.94 -12.12
N LYS A 154 17.05 15.82 -12.06
CA LYS A 154 17.03 17.06 -12.82
C LYS A 154 16.93 16.79 -14.31
N GLU A 155 17.74 15.88 -14.84
CA GLU A 155 17.70 15.44 -16.23
C GLU A 155 16.31 14.90 -16.63
N ALA A 156 15.71 14.05 -15.79
CA ALA A 156 14.38 13.52 -16.06
C ALA A 156 13.29 14.61 -16.12
N VAL A 157 13.40 15.64 -15.27
CA VAL A 157 12.48 16.80 -15.30
C VAL A 157 12.70 17.64 -16.55
N ASP A 158 13.96 17.95 -16.88
CA ASP A 158 14.33 18.78 -18.03
C ASP A 158 13.96 18.10 -19.36
N ASP A 159 14.26 16.82 -19.51
CA ASP A 159 13.93 16.03 -20.71
C ASP A 159 12.42 15.87 -20.96
N THR A 160 11.63 16.11 -19.94
CA THR A 160 10.16 16.02 -20.01
C THR A 160 9.48 17.38 -19.80
N GLU A 161 10.23 18.49 -19.92
CA GLU A 161 9.68 19.84 -19.76
C GLU A 161 8.44 20.03 -20.65
N GLY A 162 7.40 20.64 -20.10
CA GLY A 162 6.16 20.91 -20.82
C GLY A 162 5.27 19.67 -21.09
N LEU A 163 5.70 18.45 -20.76
CA LEU A 163 4.90 17.26 -21.01
C LEU A 163 3.92 16.99 -19.87
N ILE A 164 2.64 16.85 -20.21
CA ILE A 164 1.54 16.49 -19.30
C ILE A 164 0.63 15.42 -19.92
N LEU A 165 -0.23 14.84 -19.09
CA LEU A 165 -1.35 13.98 -19.52
C LEU A 165 -2.65 14.78 -19.41
N GLU A 166 -3.29 15.13 -20.52
CA GLU A 166 -4.55 15.88 -20.52
C GLU A 166 -5.73 15.02 -20.02
N ASP A 167 -6.68 15.65 -19.30
CA ASP A 167 -7.90 15.04 -18.79
C ASP A 167 -7.70 13.82 -17.87
N VAL A 168 -6.56 13.72 -17.20
CA VAL A 168 -6.23 12.63 -16.27
C VAL A 168 -5.78 13.20 -14.93
N VAL A 169 -6.26 12.60 -13.86
CA VAL A 169 -5.70 12.81 -12.53
C VAL A 169 -4.61 11.77 -12.30
N THR A 170 -3.38 12.21 -12.32
CA THR A 170 -2.21 11.34 -12.21
C THR A 170 -1.90 10.96 -10.76
N TYR A 171 -2.76 10.15 -10.15
CA TYR A 171 -2.45 9.53 -8.85
C TYR A 171 -1.30 8.55 -8.99
N TYR A 172 -0.52 8.41 -7.95
CA TYR A 172 0.51 7.38 -7.83
C TYR A 172 0.72 6.96 -6.37
N ALA A 173 1.29 5.81 -6.17
CA ALA A 173 1.67 5.28 -4.86
C ALA A 173 2.91 4.39 -5.00
N SER A 174 3.59 4.12 -3.90
CA SER A 174 4.81 3.32 -3.89
C SER A 174 4.62 1.93 -4.49
N THR A 175 3.54 1.24 -4.12
CA THR A 175 3.23 -0.13 -4.56
C THR A 175 1.73 -0.31 -4.74
N HIS A 176 1.33 -1.15 -5.69
CA HIS A 176 -0.08 -1.52 -5.90
C HIS A 176 -0.38 -2.98 -5.57
N GLY A 177 0.64 -3.77 -5.19
CA GLY A 177 0.46 -5.18 -4.89
C GLY A 177 0.15 -6.04 -6.12
N GLY A 178 0.60 -5.61 -7.31
CA GLY A 178 0.40 -6.31 -8.58
C GLY A 178 -0.97 -6.09 -9.24
N TYR A 179 -1.80 -5.20 -8.68
CA TYR A 179 -3.11 -4.84 -9.25
C TYR A 179 -3.36 -3.34 -9.09
N ALA A 180 -3.53 -2.65 -10.21
CA ALA A 180 -3.74 -1.20 -10.24
C ALA A 180 -5.15 -0.83 -10.73
N SER A 181 -5.72 0.26 -10.23
CA SER A 181 -7.01 0.77 -10.67
C SER A 181 -6.82 2.00 -11.58
N PRO A 182 -7.45 2.06 -12.77
CA PRO A 182 -8.45 1.12 -13.30
C PRO A 182 -7.89 0.00 -14.18
N ILE A 183 -6.58 -0.08 -14.39
CA ILE A 183 -5.99 -0.95 -15.42
C ILE A 183 -6.07 -2.45 -15.15
N GLY A 184 -6.25 -2.86 -13.89
CA GLY A 184 -6.31 -4.26 -13.51
C GLY A 184 -4.95 -4.85 -13.16
N TRP A 185 -4.65 -6.06 -13.61
CA TRP A 185 -3.42 -6.78 -13.29
C TRP A 185 -2.19 -6.09 -13.88
N ASP A 186 -1.31 -5.63 -13.00
CA ASP A 186 -0.03 -5.00 -13.33
C ASP A 186 1.08 -6.06 -13.39
N THR A 187 0.93 -6.96 -14.34
CA THR A 187 1.80 -8.12 -14.57
C THR A 187 2.31 -8.14 -16.00
N THR A 188 3.38 -8.89 -16.25
CA THR A 188 4.02 -8.97 -17.57
C THR A 188 3.12 -9.54 -18.68
N ASP A 189 2.10 -10.30 -18.31
CA ASP A 189 1.12 -10.88 -19.24
C ASP A 189 -0.29 -10.26 -19.09
N GLY A 190 -0.44 -9.26 -18.22
CA GLY A 190 -1.72 -8.62 -17.94
C GLY A 190 -2.75 -9.51 -17.25
N LYS A 191 -2.32 -10.63 -16.64
CA LYS A 191 -3.20 -11.63 -16.04
C LYS A 191 -2.90 -11.85 -14.55
N GLY A 192 -3.94 -12.21 -13.81
CA GLY A 192 -3.85 -12.74 -12.45
C GLY A 192 -3.51 -14.23 -12.44
N GLY A 193 -3.84 -14.87 -11.32
CA GLY A 193 -3.60 -16.29 -11.08
C GLY A 193 -2.62 -16.50 -9.94
N GLY A 194 -2.34 -17.76 -9.57
CA GLY A 194 -1.51 -18.11 -8.41
C GLY A 194 -0.07 -17.62 -8.48
N ASP A 195 0.42 -17.32 -9.67
CA ASP A 195 1.77 -16.84 -9.95
C ASP A 195 1.87 -15.33 -10.22
N PHE A 196 0.77 -14.57 -10.03
CA PHE A 196 0.73 -13.15 -10.37
C PHE A 196 1.82 -12.33 -9.66
N ILE A 197 2.20 -12.71 -8.43
CA ILE A 197 3.25 -12.02 -7.67
C ILE A 197 4.55 -12.02 -8.47
N ASP A 198 4.97 -13.19 -8.95
CA ASP A 198 6.24 -13.35 -9.69
C ASP A 198 6.25 -12.63 -11.05
N LYS A 199 5.07 -12.47 -11.64
CA LYS A 199 4.87 -11.73 -12.89
C LYS A 199 4.66 -10.24 -12.71
N SER A 200 4.37 -9.76 -11.49
CA SER A 200 4.04 -8.36 -11.23
C SER A 200 5.23 -7.44 -11.49
N TYR A 201 4.95 -6.26 -12.02
CA TYR A 201 5.96 -5.22 -12.20
C TYR A 201 6.44 -4.65 -10.85
N ASP A 202 5.61 -4.65 -9.80
CA ASP A 202 6.03 -4.34 -8.43
C ASP A 202 7.17 -5.29 -7.97
N LYS A 203 7.05 -6.59 -8.25
CA LYS A 203 8.09 -7.57 -7.93
C LYS A 203 9.37 -7.32 -8.73
N LYS A 204 9.23 -7.08 -10.03
CA LYS A 204 10.38 -6.79 -10.91
C LYS A 204 11.10 -5.52 -10.47
N GLY A 205 10.38 -4.49 -10.07
CA GLY A 205 10.94 -3.27 -9.52
C GLY A 205 11.49 -3.40 -8.09
N GLY A 206 11.38 -4.58 -7.48
CA GLY A 206 11.95 -4.86 -6.16
C GLY A 206 11.16 -4.27 -5.00
N SER A 207 9.82 -4.14 -5.12
CA SER A 207 8.98 -3.66 -4.03
C SER A 207 9.17 -4.51 -2.76
N PRO A 208 9.60 -3.92 -1.65
CA PRO A 208 9.78 -4.66 -0.41
C PRO A 208 8.44 -4.98 0.28
N TRP A 209 7.34 -4.37 -0.17
CA TRP A 209 6.03 -4.44 0.48
C TRP A 209 5.00 -5.26 -0.28
N LEU A 210 5.42 -5.99 -1.28
CA LEU A 210 4.51 -6.70 -2.17
C LEU A 210 3.67 -7.76 -1.44
N TYR A 211 4.27 -8.48 -0.49
CA TYR A 211 3.60 -9.55 0.27
C TYR A 211 4.15 -9.63 1.68
N LYS A 212 3.49 -8.96 2.60
CA LYS A 212 3.93 -8.80 4.00
C LYS A 212 2.77 -8.93 4.99
N ALA A 213 3.09 -9.42 6.19
CA ALA A 213 2.23 -9.32 7.35
C ALA A 213 2.57 -8.03 8.11
N TRP A 214 1.57 -7.23 8.48
CA TRP A 214 1.75 -5.86 8.93
C TRP A 214 1.28 -5.60 10.34
N TYR A 215 1.97 -4.65 10.97
CA TYR A 215 1.49 -3.92 12.14
C TYR A 215 0.90 -2.56 11.71
N THR A 216 0.09 -1.98 12.58
CA THR A 216 -0.44 -0.62 12.37
C THR A 216 0.72 0.38 12.25
N LYS A 217 0.62 1.30 11.30
CA LYS A 217 1.64 2.33 11.07
C LYS A 217 1.93 3.11 12.35
N GLY A 218 3.20 3.42 12.57
CA GLY A 218 3.69 4.13 13.75
C GLY A 218 3.88 3.23 14.98
N TYR A 219 3.67 1.93 14.82
CA TYR A 219 3.80 0.96 15.88
C TYR A 219 4.94 -0.02 15.58
N SER A 220 5.94 -0.07 16.45
CA SER A 220 7.03 -1.04 16.38
C SER A 220 6.88 -2.12 17.47
N PRO A 221 6.86 -3.41 17.11
CA PRO A 221 6.80 -4.51 18.07
C PRO A 221 7.94 -4.47 19.11
N SER A 222 9.10 -3.94 18.72
CA SER A 222 10.27 -3.84 19.59
C SER A 222 10.17 -2.74 20.65
N SER A 223 9.37 -1.70 20.40
CA SER A 223 9.26 -0.52 21.26
C SER A 223 8.11 -0.59 22.25
N ALA A 224 7.17 -1.51 22.10
CA ALA A 224 5.95 -1.52 22.88
C ALA A 224 5.85 -2.68 23.85
N LYS A 225 5.47 -2.37 25.08
CA LYS A 225 5.25 -3.35 26.16
C LYS A 225 4.14 -4.36 25.85
N CYS A 226 3.27 -4.07 24.91
CA CYS A 226 2.17 -4.93 24.47
C CYS A 226 2.33 -5.40 23.04
N GLY A 227 3.46 -5.10 22.42
CA GLY A 227 3.75 -5.59 21.08
C GLY A 227 4.01 -7.07 21.09
N ARG A 228 3.58 -7.67 20.02
CA ARG A 228 3.97 -9.04 19.69
C ARG A 228 5.34 -8.99 19.03
N SER A 229 6.19 -9.94 19.33
CA SER A 229 7.50 -10.09 18.68
C SER A 229 7.37 -10.50 17.20
N ASN A 230 6.19 -10.97 16.79
CA ASN A 230 5.89 -11.41 15.42
C ASN A 230 4.38 -11.32 15.16
N PRO A 231 3.94 -11.23 13.86
CA PRO A 231 2.54 -11.15 13.49
C PRO A 231 1.86 -12.51 13.33
N TRP A 232 2.35 -13.56 14.01
CA TRP A 232 1.77 -14.89 13.93
C TRP A 232 0.57 -15.01 14.87
N LEU A 233 -0.46 -15.72 14.44
CA LEU A 233 -1.67 -15.98 15.21
C LEU A 233 -1.78 -17.46 15.53
N THR A 234 -2.32 -17.78 16.70
CA THR A 234 -2.83 -19.12 16.98
C THR A 234 -4.20 -19.36 16.36
N GLY A 235 -4.63 -20.62 16.30
CA GLY A 235 -5.99 -20.95 15.86
C GLY A 235 -7.08 -20.33 16.73
N GLU A 236 -6.82 -20.17 18.05
CA GLU A 236 -7.75 -19.50 18.97
C GLU A 236 -7.82 -18.00 18.74
N GLU A 237 -6.69 -17.33 18.48
CA GLU A 237 -6.67 -15.91 18.15
C GLU A 237 -7.38 -15.63 16.81
N LEU A 238 -7.22 -16.52 15.83
CA LEU A 238 -7.92 -16.40 14.56
C LEU A 238 -9.43 -16.65 14.72
N ALA A 239 -9.84 -17.60 15.59
CA ALA A 239 -11.24 -17.82 15.95
C ALA A 239 -11.86 -16.60 16.65
N ASP A 240 -11.14 -15.93 17.51
CA ASP A 240 -11.60 -14.69 18.15
C ASP A 240 -11.86 -13.56 17.13
N ILE A 241 -11.02 -13.44 16.10
CA ILE A 241 -11.24 -12.51 14.99
C ILE A 241 -12.49 -12.89 14.17
N ILE A 242 -12.72 -14.18 13.93
CA ILE A 242 -13.95 -14.66 13.29
C ILE A 242 -15.17 -14.30 14.14
N ASN A 243 -15.11 -14.51 15.45
CA ASN A 243 -16.18 -14.12 16.37
C ASN A 243 -16.48 -12.63 16.32
N ALA A 244 -15.47 -11.80 16.14
CA ALA A 244 -15.62 -10.35 15.92
C ALA A 244 -16.27 -10.01 14.56
N ALA A 245 -16.19 -10.88 13.57
CA ALA A 245 -16.92 -10.72 12.31
C ALA A 245 -18.40 -11.13 12.45
N LEU A 246 -18.67 -12.17 13.25
CA LEU A 246 -20.01 -12.71 13.46
C LEU A 246 -20.87 -11.86 14.42
N TYR A 247 -20.24 -11.23 15.39
CA TYR A 247 -20.93 -10.38 16.37
C TYR A 247 -20.22 -9.02 16.48
N ARG A 248 -20.99 -7.93 16.36
CA ARG A 248 -20.44 -6.56 16.39
C ARG A 248 -21.23 -5.66 17.33
N ASP A 249 -20.52 -5.03 18.26
CA ASP A 249 -20.95 -3.88 19.01
C ASP A 249 -19.74 -3.06 19.47
N ASP A 250 -19.94 -2.03 20.27
CA ASP A 250 -18.88 -1.10 20.71
C ASP A 250 -17.83 -1.75 21.62
N ARG A 251 -18.11 -2.93 22.20
CA ARG A 251 -17.17 -3.68 23.03
C ARG A 251 -16.30 -4.67 22.23
N VAL A 252 -16.52 -4.80 20.93
CA VAL A 252 -15.67 -5.62 20.06
C VAL A 252 -14.43 -4.82 19.68
N THR A 253 -13.47 -4.74 20.60
CA THR A 253 -12.15 -4.11 20.45
C THR A 253 -11.09 -5.08 20.96
N PRO A 254 -9.78 -4.81 20.77
CA PRO A 254 -8.75 -5.72 21.28
C PRO A 254 -8.89 -5.96 22.80
N VAL A 255 -8.63 -7.18 23.23
CA VAL A 255 -8.68 -7.55 24.65
C VAL A 255 -7.76 -6.66 25.47
N THR A 256 -8.22 -6.23 26.65
CA THR A 256 -7.46 -5.37 27.56
C THR A 256 -6.09 -5.93 27.88
N THR A 257 -5.07 -5.11 27.64
CA THR A 257 -3.67 -5.38 27.99
C THR A 257 -3.09 -4.12 28.63
N SER A 258 -1.78 -4.13 28.91
CA SER A 258 -1.09 -2.91 29.38
C SER A 258 -1.12 -1.75 28.38
N CYS A 259 -1.48 -1.96 27.10
CA CYS A 259 -1.55 -0.95 26.05
C CYS A 259 -2.98 -0.63 25.60
N TRP A 260 -3.92 -1.53 25.81
CA TRP A 260 -5.32 -1.38 25.46
C TRP A 260 -6.14 -1.34 26.73
N GLY A 261 -6.90 -0.28 26.90
CA GLY A 261 -7.87 -0.13 27.99
C GLY A 261 -9.30 -0.36 27.50
N GLY A 262 -10.26 0.09 28.30
CA GLY A 262 -11.67 -0.03 28.00
C GLY A 262 -12.32 -1.25 28.64
N ASP A 263 -13.47 -1.65 28.11
CA ASP A 263 -14.28 -2.78 28.55
C ASP A 263 -14.61 -3.71 27.37
N PRO A 264 -13.60 -4.25 26.65
CA PRO A 264 -13.84 -5.18 25.56
C PRO A 264 -14.34 -6.53 26.10
N TYR A 265 -15.08 -7.26 25.25
CA TYR A 265 -15.37 -8.65 25.56
C TYR A 265 -14.08 -9.47 25.69
N SER A 266 -14.03 -10.36 26.70
CA SER A 266 -13.05 -11.44 26.72
C SER A 266 -13.23 -12.35 25.49
N HIS A 267 -12.27 -13.22 25.21
CA HIS A 267 -12.41 -14.22 24.14
C HIS A 267 -13.63 -15.13 24.36
N GLU A 268 -13.89 -15.52 25.60
CA GLU A 268 -15.01 -16.39 25.97
C GLU A 268 -16.34 -15.65 25.79
N GLU A 269 -16.49 -14.44 26.34
CA GLU A 269 -17.71 -13.63 26.19
C GLU A 269 -18.05 -13.38 24.73
N LEU A 270 -17.06 -13.02 23.88
CA LEU A 270 -17.28 -12.78 22.46
C LEU A 270 -17.67 -14.06 21.73
N ARG A 271 -17.05 -15.18 22.04
CA ARG A 271 -17.39 -16.49 21.48
C ARG A 271 -18.83 -16.88 21.81
N GLU A 272 -19.27 -16.70 23.06
CA GLU A 272 -20.65 -17.00 23.47
C GLU A 272 -21.66 -16.11 22.74
N LYS A 273 -21.40 -14.81 22.63
CA LYS A 273 -22.26 -13.86 21.92
C LYS A 273 -22.35 -14.14 20.42
N ALA A 274 -21.25 -14.53 19.82
CA ALA A 274 -21.17 -14.87 18.40
C ALA A 274 -21.76 -16.27 18.10
N ASP A 275 -21.98 -17.09 19.12
CA ASP A 275 -22.16 -18.55 18.98
C ASP A 275 -21.11 -19.16 18.04
N GLY A 276 -19.87 -18.67 18.16
CA GLY A 276 -18.80 -18.93 17.21
C GLY A 276 -17.78 -19.96 17.68
N PRO A 277 -16.70 -20.17 16.89
CA PRO A 277 -15.70 -21.20 17.17
C PRO A 277 -14.76 -20.82 18.30
N SER A 278 -14.10 -21.83 18.88
CA SER A 278 -12.99 -21.67 19.81
C SER A 278 -11.62 -21.83 19.14
N ALA A 279 -11.54 -22.50 18.00
CA ALA A 279 -10.31 -22.72 17.25
C ALA A 279 -10.54 -22.83 15.75
N VAL A 280 -9.56 -22.34 14.98
CA VAL A 280 -9.45 -22.57 13.53
C VAL A 280 -8.38 -23.63 13.29
N HIS A 281 -8.70 -24.62 12.46
CA HIS A 281 -7.82 -25.72 12.08
C HIS A 281 -7.15 -25.48 10.73
N ASP A 282 -7.88 -24.86 9.77
CA ASP A 282 -7.38 -24.54 8.44
C ASP A 282 -8.18 -23.40 7.82
N VAL A 283 -7.65 -22.81 6.76
CA VAL A 283 -8.30 -21.75 5.99
C VAL A 283 -8.01 -21.88 4.50
N THR A 284 -9.05 -21.79 3.69
CA THR A 284 -8.93 -21.63 2.24
C THR A 284 -9.29 -20.21 1.84
N VAL A 285 -8.37 -19.52 1.19
CA VAL A 285 -8.59 -18.16 0.70
C VAL A 285 -8.86 -18.18 -0.80
N LYS A 286 -10.01 -17.67 -1.22
CA LYS A 286 -10.38 -17.53 -2.63
C LYS A 286 -10.13 -16.09 -3.07
N GLN A 287 -9.22 -15.93 -4.01
CA GLN A 287 -8.90 -14.65 -4.61
C GLN A 287 -9.86 -14.31 -5.74
N GLY A 288 -10.29 -13.05 -5.78
CA GLY A 288 -11.00 -12.47 -6.90
C GLY A 288 -10.07 -11.68 -7.81
N ASN A 289 -10.65 -10.77 -8.58
CA ASN A 289 -9.90 -9.91 -9.49
C ASN A 289 -9.30 -8.73 -8.70
N GLY A 290 -8.08 -8.90 -8.21
CA GLY A 290 -7.39 -7.92 -7.36
C GLY A 290 -8.00 -7.72 -5.97
N SER A 291 -8.72 -8.71 -5.45
CA SER A 291 -9.34 -8.67 -4.12
C SER A 291 -9.41 -10.08 -3.52
N THR A 292 -9.45 -10.16 -2.20
CA THR A 292 -9.81 -11.37 -1.48
C THR A 292 -11.32 -11.49 -1.49
N ALA A 293 -11.83 -12.47 -2.22
CA ALA A 293 -13.28 -12.65 -2.42
C ALA A 293 -13.91 -13.34 -1.20
N GLU A 294 -13.36 -14.46 -0.80
CA GLU A 294 -13.95 -15.32 0.21
C GLU A 294 -12.85 -16.04 1.01
N LEU A 295 -13.11 -16.23 2.30
CA LEU A 295 -12.32 -17.06 3.19
C LEU A 295 -13.24 -18.16 3.75
N VAL A 296 -12.79 -19.40 3.64
CA VAL A 296 -13.50 -20.58 4.15
C VAL A 296 -12.64 -21.17 5.27
N PHE A 297 -13.11 -21.05 6.49
CA PHE A 297 -12.41 -21.52 7.69
C PHE A 297 -12.95 -22.89 8.10
N ASP A 298 -12.07 -23.83 8.35
CA ASP A 298 -12.37 -25.09 9.05
C ASP A 298 -12.16 -24.86 10.55
N THR A 299 -13.21 -25.07 11.34
CA THR A 299 -13.24 -24.75 12.76
C THR A 299 -13.81 -25.90 13.58
N ASP A 300 -13.63 -25.85 14.90
CA ASP A 300 -14.24 -26.79 15.85
C ASP A 300 -15.78 -26.75 15.87
N LYS A 301 -16.41 -25.73 15.26
CA LYS A 301 -17.88 -25.63 15.03
C LYS A 301 -18.29 -25.88 13.57
N GLY A 302 -17.40 -26.44 12.75
CA GLY A 302 -17.63 -26.66 11.34
C GLY A 302 -17.12 -25.52 10.46
N THR A 303 -17.60 -25.46 9.24
CA THR A 303 -17.13 -24.49 8.23
C THR A 303 -17.79 -23.14 8.41
N ILE A 304 -16.97 -22.08 8.47
CA ILE A 304 -17.43 -20.69 8.50
C ILE A 304 -16.87 -19.96 7.27
N THR A 305 -17.72 -19.19 6.60
CA THR A 305 -17.34 -18.45 5.40
C THR A 305 -17.54 -16.96 5.64
N LEU A 306 -16.50 -16.17 5.33
CA LEU A 306 -16.51 -14.69 5.39
C LEU A 306 -16.04 -14.12 4.06
N SER A 307 -16.54 -12.95 3.68
CA SER A 307 -15.93 -12.17 2.62
C SER A 307 -14.60 -11.56 3.09
N GLY A 308 -13.71 -11.25 2.15
CA GLY A 308 -12.44 -10.58 2.47
C GLY A 308 -12.63 -9.23 3.17
N SER A 309 -13.70 -8.50 2.84
CA SER A 309 -14.01 -7.20 3.48
C SER A 309 -14.51 -7.34 4.92
N GLU A 310 -15.35 -8.34 5.19
CA GLU A 310 -15.81 -8.64 6.56
C GLU A 310 -14.64 -9.06 7.44
N PHE A 311 -13.82 -10.00 6.96
CA PHE A 311 -12.63 -10.42 7.69
C PHE A 311 -11.67 -9.26 7.95
N LYS A 312 -11.34 -8.45 6.93
CA LYS A 312 -10.47 -7.28 7.10
C LYS A 312 -11.00 -6.32 8.17
N THR A 313 -12.30 -6.06 8.17
CA THR A 313 -12.92 -5.17 9.16
C THR A 313 -12.77 -5.73 10.57
N ALA A 314 -13.07 -7.03 10.77
CA ALA A 314 -12.92 -7.70 12.05
C ALA A 314 -11.46 -7.79 12.49
N PHE A 315 -10.55 -8.10 11.58
CA PHE A 315 -9.12 -8.15 11.82
C PHE A 315 -8.56 -6.81 12.31
N ASN A 316 -8.85 -5.73 11.61
CA ASN A 316 -8.37 -4.40 11.97
C ASN A 316 -9.01 -3.86 13.26
N LEU A 317 -10.15 -4.41 13.68
CA LEU A 317 -10.83 -4.05 14.91
C LEU A 317 -10.36 -4.86 16.12
N ARG A 318 -10.14 -6.18 15.95
CA ARG A 318 -9.98 -7.12 17.07
C ARG A 318 -8.60 -7.76 17.16
N ALA A 319 -7.81 -7.79 16.08
CA ALA A 319 -6.54 -8.51 16.07
C ALA A 319 -5.60 -8.05 17.19
N PRO A 320 -4.89 -8.96 17.86
CA PRO A 320 -4.01 -8.64 18.96
C PRO A 320 -2.74 -7.92 18.49
N GLY A 321 -2.09 -7.17 19.40
CA GLY A 321 -0.75 -6.66 19.20
C GLY A 321 -0.58 -5.68 18.04
N TYR A 322 -1.61 -4.88 17.74
CA TYR A 322 -1.61 -3.90 16.68
C TYR A 322 -1.44 -4.46 15.26
N LEU A 323 -1.78 -5.72 15.03
CA LEU A 323 -1.80 -6.27 13.68
C LEU A 323 -2.80 -5.54 12.80
N SER A 324 -2.50 -5.42 11.52
CA SER A 324 -3.33 -4.64 10.59
C SER A 324 -3.25 -5.17 9.17
N ILE A 325 -4.36 -5.09 8.46
CA ILE A 325 -4.41 -5.15 6.99
C ILE A 325 -4.43 -3.68 6.52
N PRO A 326 -3.30 -3.13 6.02
CA PRO A 326 -3.09 -1.68 5.90
C PRO A 326 -3.72 -1.05 4.65
N GLN A 327 -4.42 -1.82 3.83
CA GLN A 327 -5.04 -1.34 2.60
C GLN A 327 -6.24 -0.43 2.90
N SER A 328 -6.37 0.71 2.22
CA SER A 328 -7.37 1.73 2.58
C SER A 328 -8.81 1.33 2.22
N SER A 329 -9.10 1.16 0.94
CA SER A 329 -10.48 1.03 0.41
C SER A 329 -10.80 -0.34 -0.19
N PHE A 330 -9.93 -1.32 -0.02
CA PHE A 330 -10.08 -2.67 -0.56
C PHE A 330 -9.49 -3.70 0.39
N ALA A 331 -9.74 -4.97 0.12
CA ALA A 331 -9.17 -6.10 0.84
C ALA A 331 -8.50 -7.03 -0.18
N PHE A 332 -7.18 -7.11 -0.15
CA PHE A 332 -6.40 -7.99 -1.00
C PHE A 332 -5.24 -8.58 -0.22
N PHE A 333 -5.47 -9.72 0.37
CA PHE A 333 -4.56 -10.41 1.28
C PHE A 333 -4.72 -11.91 1.18
N ASN A 334 -3.82 -12.63 1.77
CA ASN A 334 -3.90 -14.08 1.97
C ASN A 334 -3.73 -14.41 3.44
N ILE A 335 -4.14 -15.60 3.87
CA ILE A 335 -3.82 -16.17 5.17
C ILE A 335 -2.93 -17.38 4.93
N GLU A 336 -1.72 -17.32 5.44
CA GLU A 336 -0.78 -18.43 5.43
C GLU A 336 -0.99 -19.29 6.67
N HIS A 337 -0.90 -20.60 6.52
CA HIS A 337 -0.97 -21.60 7.57
C HIS A 337 0.32 -22.44 7.55
N LYS A 338 0.88 -22.77 8.75
CA LYS A 338 2.11 -23.54 8.90
C LYS A 338 1.87 -24.84 9.63
#